data_efaaa3e3b1f9755a885a0a4fa921b5ff
#
_entry.id   efaaa3e3b1f9755a885a0a4fa921b5ff
#
_cell.length_a   1.000
_cell.length_b   1.000
_cell.length_c   1.000
_cell.angle_alpha   90.00
_cell.angle_beta   90.00
_cell.angle_gamma   90.00
#
_symmetry.space_group_name_H-M   'P 1'
#
loop_
_entity.id
_entity.type
_entity.pdbx_description
1 polymer ?
#
loop_
_entity_poly.entity_id
_entity_poly.type
_entity_poly.pdbx_seq_one_letter_code
_entity_poly.pdbx_strand_id
1 'polypeptide(L)'
;VKVKNQGEELSIPMYVIPDETEYTDYICLEDPQGEKASLASKGITITQNAANVLHFDEGDVVQLQNLKLVQEDVEVVGTVRNYMGNTVYITQTAYEDIFGEYVPNGVLMHISEDFRDQAAFADELEEIDGVQSTMSVAEMKDNFSVSVLIINVVVYIIIIMAAGLALVVLFTLATTNISERERELATIKVLGFYDAEVHLYVN
;
A
#
# COMPACT_ATOMS: atom_id res chain seq x y z
N VAL A 1 9.39 1.61 17.93
CA VAL A 1 9.91 0.38 18.55
C VAL A 1 10.55 -0.52 17.51
N LYS A 2 11.42 -1.43 17.97
CA LYS A 2 11.88 -2.56 17.17
C LYS A 2 11.20 -3.83 17.67
N VAL A 3 10.61 -4.56 16.76
CA VAL A 3 10.05 -5.89 17.04
C VAL A 3 11.00 -6.92 16.49
N LYS A 4 11.36 -7.90 17.31
CA LYS A 4 12.28 -8.98 16.93
C LYS A 4 11.64 -10.33 17.15
N ASN A 5 11.80 -11.22 16.18
CA ASN A 5 11.41 -12.61 16.27
C ASN A 5 12.39 -13.48 15.47
N GLN A 6 12.86 -14.59 16.03
CA GLN A 6 13.71 -15.62 15.39
C GLN A 6 14.92 -15.07 14.58
N GLY A 7 15.47 -13.92 14.98
CA GLY A 7 16.63 -13.31 14.33
C GLY A 7 16.28 -12.26 13.27
N GLU A 8 15.01 -12.11 12.93
CA GLU A 8 14.51 -11.00 12.12
C GLU A 8 14.12 -9.82 13.00
N GLU A 9 14.30 -8.60 12.50
CA GLU A 9 13.90 -7.38 13.20
C GLU A 9 13.19 -6.41 12.26
N LEU A 10 12.16 -5.74 12.78
CA LEU A 10 11.43 -4.71 12.08
C LEU A 10 11.26 -3.47 12.96
N SER A 11 11.65 -2.30 12.43
CA SER A 11 11.47 -1.02 13.12
C SER A 11 10.16 -0.40 12.68
N ILE A 12 9.21 -0.27 13.59
CA ILE A 12 7.84 0.20 13.31
C ILE A 12 7.35 1.17 14.38
N PRO A 13 6.45 2.10 14.05
CA PRO A 13 5.82 2.96 15.04
C PRO A 13 4.99 2.15 16.03
N MET A 14 4.89 2.66 17.26
CA MET A 14 4.01 2.12 18.29
C MET A 14 3.10 3.23 18.78
N TYR A 15 1.81 2.99 18.78
CA TYR A 15 0.81 3.86 19.35
C TYR A 15 0.40 3.32 20.72
N VAL A 16 0.66 4.10 21.75
CA VAL A 16 0.19 3.84 23.13
C VAL A 16 -1.09 4.63 23.31
N ILE A 17 -2.17 3.92 23.56
CA ILE A 17 -3.50 4.51 23.65
C ILE A 17 -3.94 4.53 25.13
N PRO A 18 -4.29 5.71 25.68
CA PRO A 18 -4.80 5.80 27.05
C PRO A 18 -6.06 4.96 27.23
N ASP A 19 -6.14 4.23 28.36
CA ASP A 19 -7.24 3.27 28.60
C ASP A 19 -8.63 3.92 28.69
N GLU A 20 -8.69 5.18 29.13
CA GLU A 20 -9.94 5.94 29.29
C GLU A 20 -10.43 6.59 27.99
N THR A 21 -9.69 6.43 26.88
CA THR A 21 -10.00 7.10 25.61
C THR A 21 -10.82 6.21 24.69
N GLU A 22 -11.96 6.70 24.20
CA GLU A 22 -12.68 6.10 23.09
C GLU A 22 -11.90 6.34 21.79
N TYR A 23 -10.86 5.54 21.56
CA TYR A 23 -9.95 5.68 20.42
C TYR A 23 -10.60 5.35 19.08
N THR A 24 -11.75 4.71 19.09
CA THR A 24 -12.48 4.29 17.88
C THR A 24 -12.94 5.46 17.01
N ASP A 25 -13.05 6.66 17.58
CA ASP A 25 -13.34 7.88 16.84
C ASP A 25 -12.13 8.42 16.06
N TYR A 26 -10.93 8.03 16.46
CA TYR A 26 -9.67 8.51 15.87
C TYR A 26 -8.95 7.44 15.05
N ILE A 27 -9.03 6.18 15.48
CA ILE A 27 -8.34 5.05 14.87
C ILE A 27 -9.33 3.92 14.65
N CYS A 28 -9.54 3.54 13.39
CA CYS A 28 -10.34 2.38 13.05
C CYS A 28 -9.42 1.16 12.97
N LEU A 29 -9.55 0.26 13.94
CA LEU A 29 -8.86 -1.03 13.94
C LEU A 29 -9.82 -2.11 13.42
N GLU A 30 -9.41 -2.80 12.37
CA GLU A 30 -10.11 -3.95 11.82
C GLU A 30 -9.23 -5.19 11.92
N ASP A 31 -9.83 -6.32 12.27
CA ASP A 31 -9.18 -7.60 12.23
C ASP A 31 -8.96 -8.09 10.77
N PRO A 32 -8.23 -9.20 10.56
CA PRO A 32 -8.04 -9.77 9.22
C PRO A 32 -9.34 -10.15 8.50
N GLN A 33 -10.43 -10.35 9.23
CA GLN A 33 -11.76 -10.67 8.71
C GLN A 33 -12.57 -9.42 8.33
N GLY A 34 -12.12 -8.23 8.76
CA GLY A 34 -12.77 -6.95 8.50
C GLY A 34 -13.79 -6.56 9.57
N GLU A 35 -13.76 -7.23 10.73
CA GLU A 35 -14.56 -6.85 11.88
C GLU A 35 -13.78 -5.85 12.76
N LYS A 36 -14.52 -5.05 13.55
CA LYS A 36 -13.88 -4.09 14.47
C LYS A 36 -13.08 -4.84 15.53
N ALA A 37 -11.80 -4.55 15.59
CA ALA A 37 -10.91 -5.08 16.61
C ALA A 37 -10.86 -4.14 17.82
N SER A 38 -10.77 -4.72 19.02
CA SER A 38 -10.54 -3.98 20.26
C SER A 38 -9.15 -4.30 20.80
N LEU A 39 -8.54 -3.31 21.43
CA LEU A 39 -7.26 -3.51 22.11
C LEU A 39 -7.47 -4.29 23.41
N ALA A 40 -6.63 -5.28 23.63
CA ALA A 40 -6.61 -6.01 24.88
C ALA A 40 -5.85 -5.21 25.95
N SER A 41 -6.22 -5.39 27.22
CA SER A 41 -5.59 -4.72 28.36
C SER A 41 -4.17 -5.25 28.67
N LYS A 42 -3.72 -6.31 28.02
CA LYS A 42 -2.39 -6.89 28.15
C LYS A 42 -1.85 -7.32 26.79
N GLY A 43 -0.51 -7.31 26.65
CA GLY A 43 0.13 -7.66 25.40
C GLY A 43 0.02 -6.56 24.34
N ILE A 44 0.33 -6.91 23.10
CA ILE A 44 0.30 -6.00 21.96
C ILE A 44 -0.64 -6.48 20.86
N THR A 45 -1.20 -5.51 20.15
CA THR A 45 -1.86 -5.74 18.86
C THR A 45 -0.95 -5.20 17.76
N ILE A 46 -0.71 -5.98 16.72
CA ILE A 46 0.23 -5.62 15.65
C ILE A 46 -0.42 -5.79 14.28
N THR A 47 0.08 -5.08 13.29
CA THR A 47 -0.41 -5.23 11.91
C THR A 47 -0.10 -6.61 11.36
N GLN A 48 -1.06 -7.22 10.67
CA GLN A 48 -0.93 -8.54 10.04
C GLN A 48 0.28 -8.65 9.12
N ASN A 49 0.60 -7.57 8.39
CA ASN A 49 1.77 -7.58 7.51
C ASN A 49 3.09 -7.70 8.30
N ALA A 50 3.19 -7.05 9.47
CA ALA A 50 4.37 -7.20 10.34
C ALA A 50 4.47 -8.61 10.92
N ALA A 51 3.33 -9.21 11.32
CA ALA A 51 3.27 -10.59 11.77
C ALA A 51 3.75 -11.56 10.70
N ASN A 52 3.30 -11.39 9.45
CA ASN A 52 3.74 -12.20 8.31
C ASN A 52 5.23 -12.06 8.01
N VAL A 53 5.78 -10.83 8.08
CA VAL A 53 7.20 -10.57 7.81
C VAL A 53 8.08 -11.16 8.90
N LEU A 54 7.67 -11.10 10.14
CA LEU A 54 8.43 -11.60 11.29
C LEU A 54 8.08 -13.05 11.69
N HIS A 55 7.19 -13.71 10.95
CA HIS A 55 6.82 -15.11 11.11
C HIS A 55 6.33 -15.47 12.52
N PHE A 56 5.30 -14.79 13.00
CA PHE A 56 4.62 -15.13 14.25
C PHE A 56 3.10 -15.03 14.13
N ASP A 57 2.40 -15.70 15.01
CA ASP A 57 0.94 -15.72 15.10
C ASP A 57 0.46 -15.12 16.42
N GLU A 58 -0.86 -14.97 16.57
CA GLU A 58 -1.48 -14.58 17.83
C GLU A 58 -1.20 -15.62 18.92
N GLY A 59 -0.82 -15.18 20.10
CA GLY A 59 -0.38 -16.01 21.21
C GLY A 59 1.14 -16.22 21.28
N ASP A 60 1.87 -15.84 20.24
CA ASP A 60 3.34 -15.90 20.28
C ASP A 60 3.93 -14.75 21.10
N VAL A 61 5.13 -14.99 21.62
CA VAL A 61 5.89 -13.98 22.36
C VAL A 61 6.99 -13.43 21.47
N VAL A 62 7.00 -12.11 21.31
CA VAL A 62 8.00 -11.39 20.53
C VAL A 62 8.80 -10.46 21.43
N GLN A 63 10.03 -10.17 21.05
CA GLN A 63 10.86 -9.22 21.77
C GLN A 63 10.61 -7.80 21.25
N LEU A 64 10.19 -6.92 22.14
CA LEU A 64 10.05 -5.48 21.87
C LEU A 64 11.24 -4.71 22.43
N GLN A 65 11.77 -3.79 21.62
CA GLN A 65 12.79 -2.84 22.07
C GLN A 65 12.28 -1.41 21.88
N ASN A 66 12.22 -0.64 22.95
CA ASN A 66 11.84 0.76 22.89
C ASN A 66 13.00 1.68 22.48
N LEU A 67 12.76 2.99 22.37
CA LEU A 67 13.78 3.99 22.02
C LEU A 67 14.87 4.16 23.10
N LYS A 68 14.60 3.76 24.34
CA LYS A 68 15.56 3.75 25.45
C LYS A 68 16.41 2.47 25.46
N LEU A 69 16.30 1.63 24.43
CA LEU A 69 16.99 0.33 24.27
C LEU A 69 16.60 -0.71 25.34
N VAL A 70 15.50 -0.51 26.04
CA VAL A 70 14.93 -1.53 26.94
C VAL A 70 14.28 -2.60 26.06
N GLN A 71 14.58 -3.87 26.33
CA GLN A 71 14.07 -5.03 25.62
C GLN A 71 13.24 -5.88 26.57
N GLU A 72 12.03 -6.19 26.17
CA GLU A 72 11.09 -7.01 26.95
C GLU A 72 10.38 -7.99 26.03
N ASP A 73 10.06 -9.15 26.56
CA ASP A 73 9.30 -10.16 25.85
C ASP A 73 7.80 -9.93 26.08
N VAL A 74 7.06 -9.80 24.98
CA VAL A 74 5.65 -9.40 25.00
C VAL A 74 4.81 -10.33 24.14
N GLU A 75 3.66 -10.73 24.67
CA GLU A 75 2.70 -11.56 23.95
C GLU A 75 1.93 -10.75 22.88
N VAL A 76 1.79 -11.31 21.70
CA VAL A 76 0.94 -10.78 20.64
C VAL A 76 -0.48 -11.29 20.85
N VAL A 77 -1.37 -10.42 21.27
CA VAL A 77 -2.75 -10.78 21.63
C VAL A 77 -3.76 -10.54 20.52
N GLY A 78 -3.33 -9.93 19.42
CA GLY A 78 -4.19 -9.72 18.27
C GLY A 78 -3.44 -9.18 17.06
N THR A 79 -4.01 -9.43 15.90
CA THR A 79 -3.54 -8.87 14.64
C THR A 79 -4.60 -7.98 14.03
N VAL A 80 -4.17 -6.87 13.41
CA VAL A 80 -5.07 -5.91 12.75
C VAL A 80 -4.63 -5.67 11.33
N ARG A 81 -5.61 -5.39 10.48
CA ARG A 81 -5.37 -5.00 9.11
C ARG A 81 -4.98 -3.52 9.06
N ASN A 82 -3.88 -3.22 8.40
CA ASN A 82 -3.52 -1.86 8.04
C ASN A 82 -3.16 -1.82 6.55
N TYR A 83 -3.73 -0.87 5.81
CA TYR A 83 -3.48 -0.72 4.38
C TYR A 83 -2.16 0.02 4.08
N MET A 84 -1.67 0.78 5.05
CA MET A 84 -0.44 1.56 4.91
C MET A 84 0.47 1.37 6.12
N GLY A 85 1.65 0.80 5.87
CA GLY A 85 2.69 0.63 6.87
C GLY A 85 2.39 -0.44 7.92
N ASN A 86 3.35 -0.63 8.80
CA ASN A 86 3.27 -1.55 9.93
C ASN A 86 3.24 -0.75 11.22
N THR A 87 2.47 -1.21 12.20
CA THR A 87 2.25 -0.50 13.46
C THR A 87 2.00 -1.48 14.59
N VAL A 88 2.49 -1.14 15.78
CA VAL A 88 2.11 -1.78 17.05
C VAL A 88 1.13 -0.88 17.77
N TYR A 89 0.07 -1.47 18.29
CA TYR A 89 -0.90 -0.80 19.17
C TYR A 89 -0.87 -1.46 20.55
N ILE A 90 -0.89 -0.65 21.58
CA ILE A 90 -0.83 -1.09 22.97
C ILE A 90 -1.64 -0.13 23.84
N THR A 91 -2.27 -0.63 24.91
CA THR A 91 -2.90 0.21 25.91
C THR A 91 -1.86 0.84 26.83
N GLN A 92 -2.21 1.96 27.47
CA GLN A 92 -1.33 2.62 28.43
C GLN A 92 -0.94 1.68 29.56
N THR A 93 -1.93 0.97 30.16
CA THR A 93 -1.67 0.01 31.24
C THR A 93 -0.68 -1.07 30.81
N ALA A 94 -0.87 -1.66 29.63
CA ALA A 94 0.06 -2.68 29.13
C ALA A 94 1.47 -2.10 28.85
N TYR A 95 1.56 -0.87 28.37
CA TYR A 95 2.85 -0.20 28.17
C TYR A 95 3.58 0.06 29.49
N GLU A 96 2.86 0.54 30.53
CA GLU A 96 3.42 0.82 31.84
C GLU A 96 3.90 -0.46 32.55
N ASP A 97 3.17 -1.56 32.39
CA ASP A 97 3.57 -2.87 32.91
C ASP A 97 4.88 -3.40 32.26
N ILE A 98 5.12 -3.07 30.99
CA ILE A 98 6.26 -3.58 30.21
C ILE A 98 7.47 -2.64 30.33
N PHE A 99 7.27 -1.34 30.11
CA PHE A 99 8.35 -0.36 29.94
C PHE A 99 8.43 0.69 31.05
N GLY A 100 7.48 0.69 31.98
CA GLY A 100 7.39 1.66 33.06
C GLY A 100 6.65 2.92 32.67
N GLU A 101 6.99 4.05 33.26
CA GLU A 101 6.27 5.32 33.16
C GLU A 101 5.94 5.72 31.72
N TYR A 102 4.66 5.95 31.47
CA TYR A 102 4.14 6.45 30.20
C TYR A 102 4.18 7.99 30.17
N VAL A 103 4.79 8.53 29.13
CA VAL A 103 4.80 9.96 28.85
C VAL A 103 4.24 10.19 27.45
N PRO A 104 3.08 10.85 27.31
CA PRO A 104 2.49 11.11 26.01
C PRO A 104 3.41 12.06 25.20
N ASN A 105 3.61 11.73 23.93
CA ASN A 105 4.45 12.49 23.02
C ASN A 105 3.76 12.86 21.69
N GLY A 106 2.48 12.60 21.59
CA GLY A 106 1.67 12.93 20.42
C GLY A 106 0.21 13.14 20.79
N VAL A 107 -0.50 13.87 19.95
CA VAL A 107 -1.93 14.14 20.09
C VAL A 107 -2.59 13.81 18.78
N LEU A 108 -3.67 13.03 18.80
CA LEU A 108 -4.59 12.85 17.70
C LEU A 108 -5.78 13.80 17.91
N MET A 109 -6.13 14.57 16.91
CA MET A 109 -7.25 15.49 17.00
C MET A 109 -8.15 15.35 15.79
N HIS A 110 -9.45 15.55 16.03
CA HIS A 110 -10.46 15.64 15.00
C HIS A 110 -10.73 17.12 14.71
N ILE A 111 -10.56 17.52 13.46
CA ILE A 111 -10.83 18.88 13.03
C ILE A 111 -12.23 18.92 12.40
N SER A 112 -13.03 19.94 12.71
CA SER A 112 -14.37 20.11 12.13
C SER A 112 -14.29 20.18 10.60
N GLU A 113 -15.26 19.58 9.92
CA GLU A 113 -15.38 19.62 8.45
C GLU A 113 -15.56 21.04 7.91
N ASP A 114 -16.04 21.97 8.73
CA ASP A 114 -16.16 23.39 8.38
C ASP A 114 -14.81 24.11 8.33
N PHE A 115 -13.74 23.51 8.82
CA PHE A 115 -12.40 24.09 8.81
C PHE A 115 -11.76 23.90 7.43
N ARG A 116 -11.73 24.96 6.65
CA ARG A 116 -11.45 24.93 5.22
C ARG A 116 -9.97 24.71 4.84
N ASP A 117 -9.04 24.98 5.74
CA ASP A 117 -7.61 24.89 5.45
C ASP A 117 -6.87 24.11 6.54
N GLN A 118 -6.99 22.79 6.46
CA GLN A 118 -6.35 21.88 7.42
C GLN A 118 -4.82 21.88 7.27
N ALA A 119 -4.30 22.17 6.08
CA ALA A 119 -2.86 22.24 5.84
C ALA A 119 -2.27 23.49 6.51
N ALA A 120 -2.87 24.65 6.30
CA ALA A 120 -2.42 25.88 6.97
C ALA A 120 -2.51 25.79 8.50
N PHE A 121 -3.53 25.11 9.02
CA PHE A 121 -3.63 24.86 10.46
C PHE A 121 -2.53 23.93 10.96
N ALA A 122 -2.15 22.91 10.20
CA ALA A 122 -1.04 22.04 10.54
C ALA A 122 0.28 22.81 10.58
N ASP A 123 0.52 23.72 9.62
CA ASP A 123 1.68 24.61 9.58
C ASP A 123 1.70 25.56 10.81
N GLU A 124 0.56 26.14 11.18
CA GLU A 124 0.46 26.98 12.40
C GLU A 124 0.77 26.21 13.67
N LEU A 125 0.38 24.93 13.75
CA LEU A 125 0.70 24.10 14.90
C LEU A 125 2.20 23.81 15.02
N GLU A 126 2.93 23.70 13.91
CA GLU A 126 4.39 23.52 13.92
C GLU A 126 5.16 24.75 14.42
N GLU A 127 4.55 25.95 14.38
CA GLU A 127 5.13 27.16 14.95
C GLU A 127 5.06 27.20 16.49
N ILE A 128 4.28 26.29 17.10
CA ILE A 128 4.15 26.24 18.57
C ILE A 128 5.41 25.57 19.16
N ASP A 129 6.02 26.23 20.12
CA ASP A 129 7.19 25.70 20.82
C ASP A 129 6.88 24.35 21.50
N GLY A 130 7.66 23.34 21.14
CA GLY A 130 7.47 21.96 21.61
C GLY A 130 6.78 21.04 20.62
N VAL A 131 6.14 21.54 19.57
CA VAL A 131 5.63 20.73 18.45
C VAL A 131 6.78 20.46 17.48
N GLN A 132 7.07 19.18 17.26
CA GLN A 132 8.17 18.78 16.36
C GLN A 132 7.71 18.56 14.93
N SER A 133 6.52 18.05 14.75
CA SER A 133 5.91 17.83 13.43
C SER A 133 4.41 17.61 13.57
N THR A 134 3.69 17.99 12.54
CA THR A 134 2.28 17.72 12.38
C THR A 134 2.04 16.85 11.14
N MET A 135 0.94 16.14 11.12
CA MET A 135 0.53 15.35 9.97
C MET A 135 -0.96 15.51 9.74
N SER A 136 -1.31 16.14 8.62
CA SER A 136 -2.69 16.24 8.18
C SER A 136 -3.07 15.00 7.34
N VAL A 137 -4.15 14.32 7.75
CA VAL A 137 -4.69 13.18 6.98
C VAL A 137 -5.21 13.64 5.62
N ALA A 138 -5.75 14.87 5.53
CA ALA A 138 -6.20 15.44 4.27
C ALA A 138 -5.05 15.63 3.29
N GLU A 139 -3.94 16.19 3.74
CA GLU A 139 -2.73 16.39 2.94
C GLU A 139 -2.10 15.05 2.51
N MET A 140 -2.05 14.08 3.42
CA MET A 140 -1.58 12.72 3.08
C MET A 140 -2.44 12.10 1.98
N LYS A 141 -3.77 12.23 2.06
CA LYS A 141 -4.71 11.73 1.06
C LYS A 141 -4.51 12.41 -0.30
N ASP A 142 -4.27 13.72 -0.32
CA ASP A 142 -4.03 14.47 -1.55
C ASP A 142 -2.70 14.05 -2.19
N ASN A 143 -1.63 13.95 -1.43
CA ASN A 143 -0.33 13.47 -1.89
C ASN A 143 -0.41 12.04 -2.45
N PHE A 144 -1.20 11.17 -1.80
CA PHE A 144 -1.43 9.82 -2.30
C PHE A 144 -2.22 9.82 -3.61
N SER A 145 -3.24 10.67 -3.72
CA SER A 145 -4.04 10.83 -4.95
C SER A 145 -3.19 11.28 -6.14
N VAL A 146 -2.28 12.22 -5.93
CA VAL A 146 -1.31 12.67 -6.95
C VAL A 146 -0.38 11.53 -7.38
N SER A 147 0.09 10.72 -6.43
CA SER A 147 0.94 9.56 -6.72
C SER A 147 0.22 8.52 -7.59
N VAL A 148 -1.04 8.23 -7.27
CA VAL A 148 -1.88 7.32 -8.08
C VAL A 148 -2.11 7.88 -9.49
N LEU A 149 -2.32 9.20 -9.63
CA LEU A 149 -2.48 9.83 -10.93
C LEU A 149 -1.23 9.67 -11.79
N ILE A 150 -0.03 9.86 -11.22
CA ILE A 150 1.23 9.66 -11.93
C ILE A 150 1.37 8.22 -12.43
N ILE A 151 1.04 7.23 -11.58
CA ILE A 151 1.08 5.82 -11.96
C ILE A 151 0.12 5.55 -13.13
N ASN A 152 -1.10 6.09 -13.09
CA ASN A 152 -2.08 5.93 -14.17
C ASN A 152 -1.56 6.53 -15.50
N VAL A 153 -0.92 7.70 -15.47
CA VAL A 153 -0.33 8.31 -16.67
C VAL A 153 0.74 7.39 -17.28
N VAL A 154 1.61 6.82 -16.46
CA VAL A 154 2.64 5.88 -16.92
C VAL A 154 2.01 4.63 -17.55
N VAL A 155 0.97 4.08 -16.92
CA VAL A 155 0.23 2.92 -17.47
C VAL A 155 -0.38 3.25 -18.85
N TYR A 156 -1.02 4.41 -19.00
CA TYR A 156 -1.57 4.82 -20.31
C TYR A 156 -0.49 4.95 -21.40
N ILE A 157 0.68 5.51 -21.06
CA ILE A 157 1.80 5.59 -22.00
C ILE A 157 2.23 4.19 -22.44
N ILE A 158 2.36 3.24 -21.53
CA ILE A 158 2.75 1.86 -21.82
C ILE A 158 1.70 1.19 -22.75
N ILE A 159 0.42 1.39 -22.47
CA ILE A 159 -0.68 0.84 -23.28
C ILE A 159 -0.61 1.38 -24.71
N ILE A 160 -0.40 2.69 -24.89
CA ILE A 160 -0.30 3.31 -26.21
C ILE A 160 0.91 2.77 -26.98
N MET A 161 2.06 2.63 -26.32
CA MET A 161 3.26 2.05 -26.92
C MET A 161 3.06 0.59 -27.33
N ALA A 162 2.43 -0.21 -26.47
CA ALA A 162 2.13 -1.61 -26.76
C ALA A 162 1.15 -1.75 -27.93
N ALA A 163 0.11 -0.93 -27.98
CA ALA A 163 -0.82 -0.90 -29.10
C ALA A 163 -0.14 -0.50 -30.42
N GLY A 164 0.75 0.51 -30.38
CA GLY A 164 1.56 0.91 -31.52
C GLY A 164 2.44 -0.23 -32.06
N LEU A 165 3.13 -0.93 -31.15
CA LEU A 165 3.94 -2.09 -31.52
C LEU A 165 3.10 -3.21 -32.14
N ALA A 166 1.94 -3.51 -31.55
CA ALA A 166 1.01 -4.52 -32.09
C ALA A 166 0.55 -4.17 -33.52
N LEU A 167 0.23 -2.90 -33.79
CA LEU A 167 -0.12 -2.43 -35.11
C LEU A 167 1.01 -2.60 -36.14
N VAL A 168 2.25 -2.28 -35.75
CA VAL A 168 3.43 -2.48 -36.61
C VAL A 168 3.61 -3.96 -36.95
N VAL A 169 3.49 -4.85 -35.97
CA VAL A 169 3.61 -6.30 -36.17
C VAL A 169 2.50 -6.81 -37.11
N LEU A 170 1.25 -6.41 -36.87
CA LEU A 170 0.11 -6.78 -37.74
C LEU A 170 0.30 -6.27 -39.15
N PHE A 171 0.74 -5.02 -39.31
CA PHE A 171 1.01 -4.45 -40.63
C PHE A 171 2.13 -5.22 -41.37
N THR A 172 3.21 -5.57 -40.66
CA THR A 172 4.32 -6.35 -41.23
C THR A 172 3.84 -7.73 -41.69
N LEU A 173 3.08 -8.45 -40.84
CA LEU A 173 2.53 -9.76 -41.19
C LEU A 173 1.56 -9.68 -42.38
N ALA A 174 0.69 -8.67 -42.41
CA ALA A 174 -0.24 -8.46 -43.51
C ALA A 174 0.53 -8.20 -44.81
N THR A 175 1.53 -7.34 -44.80
CA THR A 175 2.36 -7.01 -45.96
C THR A 175 3.12 -8.24 -46.50
N THR A 176 3.70 -9.04 -45.59
CA THR A 176 4.40 -10.28 -45.95
C THR A 176 3.44 -11.29 -46.61
N ASN A 177 2.27 -11.50 -46.01
CA ASN A 177 1.24 -12.39 -46.58
C ASN A 177 0.79 -11.95 -47.97
N ILE A 178 0.59 -10.64 -48.18
CA ILE A 178 0.19 -10.10 -49.51
C ILE A 178 1.34 -10.32 -50.49
N SER A 179 2.59 -10.04 -50.13
CA SER A 179 3.75 -10.20 -51.03
C SER A 179 3.97 -11.67 -51.45
N GLU A 180 3.75 -12.61 -50.52
CA GLU A 180 3.81 -14.05 -50.84
C GLU A 180 2.69 -14.46 -51.84
N ARG A 181 1.46 -14.02 -51.62
CA ARG A 181 0.35 -14.27 -52.53
C ARG A 181 0.54 -13.61 -53.90
N GLU A 182 1.09 -12.40 -53.96
CA GLU A 182 1.42 -11.75 -55.24
C GLU A 182 2.43 -12.57 -56.07
N ARG A 183 3.44 -13.16 -55.43
CA ARG A 183 4.42 -14.03 -56.07
C ARG A 183 3.79 -15.32 -56.57
N GLU A 184 2.90 -15.94 -55.81
CA GLU A 184 2.15 -17.13 -56.22
C GLU A 184 1.24 -16.82 -57.41
N LEU A 185 0.50 -15.70 -57.36
CA LEU A 185 -0.37 -15.24 -58.45
C LEU A 185 0.42 -14.89 -59.71
N ALA A 186 1.57 -14.27 -59.60
CA ALA A 186 2.45 -14.00 -60.71
C ALA A 186 2.93 -15.30 -61.41
N THR A 187 3.24 -16.34 -60.63
CA THR A 187 3.63 -17.64 -61.13
C THR A 187 2.49 -18.34 -61.89
N ILE A 188 1.25 -18.26 -61.38
CA ILE A 188 0.04 -18.81 -62.02
C ILE A 188 -0.26 -18.07 -63.33
N LYS A 189 -0.10 -16.74 -63.36
CA LYS A 189 -0.25 -15.94 -64.59
C LYS A 189 0.78 -16.30 -65.68
N VAL A 190 2.04 -16.54 -65.28
CA VAL A 190 3.08 -16.98 -66.24
C VAL A 190 2.80 -18.37 -66.82
N LEU A 191 2.09 -19.23 -66.09
CA LEU A 191 1.65 -20.54 -66.50
C LEU A 191 0.45 -20.49 -67.46
N GLY A 192 -0.10 -19.28 -67.81
CA GLY A 192 -1.11 -19.07 -68.80
C GLY A 192 -2.57 -19.07 -68.35
N PHE A 193 -2.82 -18.93 -67.05
CA PHE A 193 -4.19 -18.80 -66.52
C PHE A 193 -4.75 -17.38 -66.72
N TYR A 194 -6.04 -17.31 -67.13
CA TYR A 194 -6.74 -16.04 -67.33
C TYR A 194 -7.16 -15.35 -66.06
N ASP A 195 -7.25 -14.03 -66.10
CA ASP A 195 -7.57 -13.20 -64.90
C ASP A 195 -8.86 -13.62 -64.18
N ALA A 196 -9.86 -14.16 -64.91
CA ALA A 196 -11.10 -14.66 -64.32
C ALA A 196 -10.89 -15.95 -63.45
N GLU A 197 -9.96 -16.82 -63.88
CA GLU A 197 -9.65 -18.07 -63.19
C GLU A 197 -8.77 -17.79 -61.93
N VAL A 198 -7.89 -16.80 -62.00
CA VAL A 198 -7.09 -16.33 -60.84
C VAL A 198 -7.97 -15.69 -59.77
N HIS A 199 -9.00 -14.95 -60.18
CA HIS A 199 -9.99 -14.38 -59.23
C HIS A 199 -10.78 -15.44 -58.48
N LEU A 200 -11.10 -16.58 -59.14
CA LEU A 200 -11.84 -17.68 -58.51
C LEU A 200 -10.99 -18.45 -57.48
N TYR A 201 -9.66 -18.43 -57.63
CA TYR A 201 -8.72 -19.10 -56.71
C TYR A 201 -8.44 -18.28 -55.43
N VAL A 202 -8.62 -16.96 -55.48
CA VAL A 202 -8.34 -16.04 -54.39
C VAL A 202 -9.54 -15.84 -53.46
N ASN A 203 -10.77 -16.12 -53.89
CA ASN A 203 -11.99 -16.02 -53.12
C ASN A 203 -12.41 -17.37 -52.57
#